data_d7ff2b8f0f52a12471ca623c7dd46597
#
_entry.id   d7ff2b8f0f52a12471ca623c7dd46597
#
_cell.length_a   1.000
_cell.length_b   1.000
_cell.length_c   1.000
_cell.angle_alpha   90.00
_cell.angle_beta   90.00
_cell.angle_gamma   90.00
#
_symmetry.space_group_name_H-M   'P 1'
#
loop_
_entity.id
_entity.type
_entity.pdbx_description
1 polymer ?
#
loop_
_entity_poly.entity_id
_entity_poly.type
_entity_poly.pdbx_seq_one_letter_code
_entity_poly.pdbx_strand_id
1 'polypeptide(L)'
;MNAPLMTARLVNTPFTLARRAARMNPSVIREILKVTEQPGILSLAGGLPSPDSFPIDAMREATQKVLRDTPREALQYAASEGYAPLREWVVQHLRAQGLRCDAGQVLITTGSQQGLDLV
;
A
#
# COMPACT_ATOMS: atom_id res chain seq x y z
N MET A 1 -24.33 26.04 -19.57
CA MET A 1 -23.07 26.60 -20.13
C MET A 1 -21.95 25.69 -19.66
N ASN A 2 -21.52 24.77 -20.55
CA ASN A 2 -20.41 23.84 -20.26
C ASN A 2 -19.10 24.56 -20.57
N ALA A 3 -18.26 24.77 -19.56
CA ALA A 3 -16.89 25.22 -19.77
C ALA A 3 -16.09 24.13 -20.49
N PRO A 4 -15.30 24.43 -21.52
CA PRO A 4 -14.47 23.44 -22.17
C PRO A 4 -13.35 23.01 -21.23
N LEU A 5 -13.21 21.71 -21.01
CA LEU A 5 -12.03 21.10 -20.38
C LEU A 5 -10.79 21.58 -21.15
N MET A 6 -9.96 22.39 -20.51
CA MET A 6 -8.63 22.72 -21.02
C MET A 6 -7.87 21.40 -21.21
N THR A 7 -7.75 20.95 -22.44
CA THR A 7 -6.77 19.95 -22.82
C THR A 7 -5.39 20.55 -22.55
N ALA A 8 -4.80 20.17 -21.42
CA ALA A 8 -3.39 20.46 -21.16
C ALA A 8 -2.60 19.88 -22.35
N ARG A 9 -2.01 20.75 -23.17
CA ARG A 9 -1.00 20.34 -24.14
C ARG A 9 0.13 19.69 -23.35
N LEU A 10 0.24 18.36 -23.46
CA LEU A 10 1.43 17.63 -23.03
C LEU A 10 2.60 18.29 -23.75
N VAL A 11 3.37 19.07 -23.03
CA VAL A 11 4.64 19.57 -23.53
C VAL A 11 5.48 18.34 -23.83
N ASN A 12 5.80 18.12 -25.10
CA ASN A 12 6.55 16.98 -25.57
C ASN A 12 8.03 17.21 -25.20
N THR A 13 8.33 17.14 -23.88
CA THR A 13 9.69 17.11 -23.38
C THR A 13 10.20 15.68 -23.59
N PRO A 14 11.31 15.49 -24.31
CA PRO A 14 11.90 14.17 -24.49
C PRO A 14 12.43 13.70 -23.15
N PHE A 15 11.66 12.90 -22.42
CA PHE A 15 12.15 12.24 -21.21
C PHE A 15 13.14 11.14 -21.59
N THR A 16 14.37 11.27 -21.12
CA THR A 16 15.34 10.20 -21.23
C THR A 16 15.15 9.24 -20.06
N LEU A 17 14.63 8.06 -20.35
CA LEU A 17 14.50 7.01 -19.36
C LEU A 17 15.89 6.48 -18.94
N ALA A 18 16.00 6.08 -17.67
CA ALA A 18 17.20 5.38 -17.22
C ALA A 18 17.39 4.05 -18.01
N ARG A 19 18.64 3.66 -18.31
CA ARG A 19 18.96 2.42 -19.05
C ARG A 19 18.31 1.16 -18.46
N ARG A 20 18.07 1.12 -17.14
CA ARG A 20 17.36 0.01 -16.48
C ARG A 20 15.89 -0.10 -16.91
N ALA A 21 15.23 1.00 -17.27
CA ALA A 21 13.83 0.98 -17.69
C ALA A 21 13.62 0.18 -18.98
N ALA A 22 14.60 0.15 -19.89
CA ALA A 22 14.56 -0.66 -21.11
C ALA A 22 14.62 -2.18 -20.85
N ARG A 23 15.03 -2.60 -19.65
CA ARG A 23 15.09 -4.00 -19.24
C ARG A 23 13.95 -4.43 -18.34
N MET A 24 13.04 -3.51 -17.99
CA MET A 24 11.88 -3.83 -17.17
C MET A 24 10.80 -4.49 -18.03
N ASN A 25 10.53 -5.74 -17.74
CA ASN A 25 9.40 -6.44 -18.35
C ASN A 25 8.13 -6.18 -17.55
N PRO A 26 6.96 -6.08 -18.21
CA PRO A 26 5.68 -6.07 -17.53
C PRO A 26 5.54 -7.31 -16.64
N SER A 27 4.93 -7.15 -15.47
CA SER A 27 4.63 -8.29 -14.60
C SER A 27 3.58 -9.18 -15.27
N VAL A 28 3.94 -10.43 -15.55
CA VAL A 28 3.03 -11.44 -16.15
C VAL A 28 1.76 -11.58 -15.29
N ILE A 29 1.89 -11.54 -13.96
CA ILE A 29 0.78 -11.61 -13.03
C ILE A 29 -0.19 -10.43 -13.23
N ARG A 30 0.32 -9.22 -13.42
CA ARG A 30 -0.52 -8.04 -13.67
C ARG A 30 -1.27 -8.12 -15.00
N GLU A 31 -0.65 -8.70 -16.03
CA GLU A 31 -1.33 -8.91 -17.31
C GLU A 31 -2.46 -9.95 -17.19
N ILE A 32 -2.25 -11.02 -16.43
CA ILE A 32 -3.28 -12.02 -16.13
C ILE A 32 -4.43 -11.37 -15.35
N LEU A 33 -4.14 -10.54 -14.35
CA LEU A 33 -5.17 -9.85 -13.55
C LEU A 33 -6.08 -8.97 -14.40
N LYS A 34 -5.56 -8.28 -15.42
CA LYS A 34 -6.40 -7.50 -16.36
C LYS A 34 -7.45 -8.35 -17.08
N VAL A 35 -7.14 -9.61 -17.37
CA VAL A 35 -8.09 -10.54 -17.99
C VAL A 35 -9.15 -10.96 -16.98
N THR A 36 -8.76 -11.18 -15.72
CA THR A 36 -9.66 -11.63 -14.65
C THR A 36 -10.64 -10.55 -14.16
N GLU A 37 -10.35 -9.28 -14.43
CA GLU A 37 -11.24 -8.17 -14.11
C GLU A 37 -12.42 -8.01 -15.09
N GLN A 38 -12.46 -8.77 -16.17
CA GLN A 38 -13.54 -8.67 -17.16
C GLN A 38 -14.85 -9.25 -16.61
N PRO A 39 -16.00 -8.61 -16.88
CA PRO A 39 -17.30 -9.10 -16.43
C PRO A 39 -17.57 -10.54 -16.89
N GLY A 40 -18.07 -11.37 -15.99
CA GLY A 40 -18.45 -12.77 -16.29
C GLY A 40 -17.31 -13.78 -16.18
N ILE A 41 -16.09 -13.35 -15.84
CA ILE A 41 -14.98 -14.28 -15.59
C ILE A 41 -14.92 -14.63 -14.12
N LEU A 42 -15.01 -15.93 -13.82
CA LEU A 42 -14.71 -16.49 -12.50
C LEU A 42 -13.23 -16.88 -12.48
N SER A 43 -12.41 -16.12 -11.75
CA SER A 43 -10.98 -16.37 -11.68
C SER A 43 -10.61 -17.16 -10.45
N LEU A 44 -9.84 -18.23 -10.63
CA LEU A 44 -9.13 -18.95 -9.57
C LEU A 44 -7.63 -18.61 -9.55
N ALA A 45 -7.21 -17.60 -10.32
CA ALA A 45 -5.84 -17.13 -10.43
C ALA A 45 -5.62 -15.85 -9.60
N GLY A 46 -4.35 -15.59 -9.24
CA GLY A 46 -3.93 -14.32 -8.66
C GLY A 46 -3.95 -14.25 -7.14
N GLY A 47 -4.59 -15.17 -6.44
CA GLY A 47 -4.60 -15.22 -4.97
C GLY A 47 -5.16 -13.97 -4.29
N LEU A 48 -6.07 -13.24 -4.97
CA LEU A 48 -6.71 -12.06 -4.39
C LEU A 48 -7.64 -12.49 -3.24
N PRO A 49 -7.63 -11.79 -2.10
CA PRO A 49 -8.56 -12.06 -1.03
C PRO A 49 -9.99 -11.76 -1.46
N SER A 50 -10.97 -12.52 -0.92
CA SER A 50 -12.38 -12.24 -1.19
C SER A 50 -12.77 -10.87 -0.64
N PRO A 51 -13.38 -10.00 -1.44
CA PRO A 51 -13.84 -8.69 -0.98
C PRO A 51 -14.87 -8.79 0.15
N ASP A 52 -15.65 -9.88 0.20
CA ASP A 52 -16.64 -10.12 1.25
C ASP A 52 -16.03 -10.37 2.63
N SER A 53 -14.74 -10.72 2.67
CA SER A 53 -14.00 -10.95 3.91
C SER A 53 -13.35 -9.69 4.49
N PHE A 54 -13.42 -8.55 3.80
CA PHE A 54 -12.83 -7.32 4.28
C PHE A 54 -13.58 -6.77 5.50
N PRO A 55 -12.87 -6.42 6.60
CA PRO A 55 -13.49 -5.92 7.82
C PRO A 55 -13.85 -4.43 7.69
N ILE A 56 -14.75 -4.10 6.76
CA ILE A 56 -15.07 -2.72 6.38
C ILE A 56 -15.57 -1.90 7.58
N ASP A 57 -16.46 -2.46 8.39
CA ASP A 57 -17.03 -1.74 9.54
C ASP A 57 -15.97 -1.49 10.62
N ALA A 58 -15.13 -2.47 10.93
CA ALA A 58 -14.02 -2.29 11.86
C ALA A 58 -13.01 -1.24 11.38
N MET A 59 -12.70 -1.22 10.08
CA MET A 59 -11.83 -0.20 9.48
C MET A 59 -12.44 1.20 9.55
N ARG A 60 -13.75 1.31 9.30
CA ARG A 60 -14.47 2.58 9.41
C ARG A 60 -14.44 3.11 10.85
N GLU A 61 -14.75 2.25 11.82
CA GLU A 61 -14.73 2.60 13.24
C GLU A 61 -13.34 3.02 13.70
N ALA A 62 -12.29 2.25 13.36
CA ALA A 62 -10.91 2.57 13.71
C ALA A 62 -10.48 3.93 13.11
N THR A 63 -10.82 4.18 11.83
CA THR A 63 -10.49 5.43 11.16
C THR A 63 -11.20 6.62 11.82
N GLN A 64 -12.49 6.48 12.11
CA GLN A 64 -13.27 7.53 12.80
C GLN A 64 -12.72 7.81 14.19
N LYS A 65 -12.33 6.76 14.93
CA LYS A 65 -11.72 6.91 16.26
C LYS A 65 -10.42 7.69 16.18
N VAL A 66 -9.51 7.33 15.29
CA VAL A 66 -8.20 8.00 15.15
C VAL A 66 -8.38 9.47 14.75
N LEU A 67 -9.24 9.77 13.77
CA LEU A 67 -9.48 11.15 13.33
C LEU A 67 -10.21 12.01 14.35
N ARG A 68 -10.98 11.41 15.26
CA ARG A 68 -11.62 12.11 16.37
C ARG A 68 -10.65 12.38 17.51
N ASP A 69 -9.86 11.37 17.90
CA ASP A 69 -9.10 11.37 19.15
C ASP A 69 -7.70 12.02 18.96
N THR A 70 -7.02 11.73 17.83
CA THR A 70 -5.63 12.17 17.57
C THR A 70 -5.43 12.65 16.12
N PRO A 71 -6.27 13.53 15.57
CA PRO A 71 -6.22 13.88 14.14
C PRO A 71 -4.93 14.56 13.73
N ARG A 72 -4.37 15.42 14.58
CA ARG A 72 -3.12 16.15 14.26
C ARG A 72 -1.92 15.22 14.18
N GLU A 73 -1.84 14.25 15.06
CA GLU A 73 -0.78 13.25 15.08
C GLU A 73 -0.93 12.29 13.91
N ALA A 74 -2.16 11.80 13.66
CA ALA A 74 -2.44 10.85 12.59
C ALA A 74 -2.15 11.39 11.18
N LEU A 75 -2.28 12.71 10.97
CA LEU A 75 -2.07 13.37 9.68
C LEU A 75 -0.70 14.03 9.54
N GLN A 76 0.17 13.97 10.58
CA GLN A 76 1.49 14.57 10.56
C GLN A 76 2.54 13.58 10.03
N TYR A 77 3.67 14.12 9.58
CA TYR A 77 4.86 13.31 9.30
C TYR A 77 5.30 12.54 10.54
N ALA A 78 5.72 11.30 10.33
CA ALA A 78 6.27 10.43 11.37
C ALA A 78 7.74 10.10 11.09
N ALA A 79 8.38 9.39 12.03
CA ALA A 79 9.72 8.86 11.86
C ALA A 79 9.76 7.86 10.68
N SER A 80 10.92 7.77 10.01
CA SER A 80 11.11 6.87 8.85
C SER A 80 10.87 5.41 9.19
N GLU A 81 11.13 5.03 10.42
CA GLU A 81 10.90 3.67 10.95
C GLU A 81 9.41 3.37 11.19
N GLY A 82 8.56 4.38 11.15
CA GLY A 82 7.13 4.27 11.36
C GLY A 82 6.67 4.68 12.77
N TYR A 83 5.36 4.66 12.95
CA TYR A 83 4.68 5.09 14.17
C TYR A 83 5.09 4.26 15.38
N ALA A 84 5.67 4.91 16.39
CA ALA A 84 6.27 4.24 17.56
C ALA A 84 5.31 3.30 18.31
N PRO A 85 4.05 3.71 18.62
CA PRO A 85 3.12 2.80 19.30
C PRO A 85 2.79 1.55 18.49
N LEU A 86 2.77 1.62 17.16
CA LEU A 86 2.56 0.44 16.31
C LEU A 86 3.78 -0.49 16.36
N ARG A 87 5.00 0.05 16.34
CA ARG A 87 6.23 -0.72 16.46
C ARG A 87 6.30 -1.45 17.80
N GLU A 88 5.94 -0.78 18.89
CA GLU A 88 5.85 -1.39 20.22
C GLU A 88 4.79 -2.49 20.29
N TRP A 89 3.63 -2.27 19.68
CA TRP A 89 2.59 -3.30 19.58
C TRP A 89 3.10 -4.54 18.83
N VAL A 90 3.82 -4.35 17.69
CA VAL A 90 4.43 -5.44 16.92
C VAL A 90 5.43 -6.23 17.80
N VAL A 91 6.27 -5.54 18.57
CA VAL A 91 7.21 -6.19 19.49
C VAL A 91 6.48 -7.06 20.51
N GLN A 92 5.41 -6.54 21.14
CA GLN A 92 4.62 -7.31 22.09
C GLN A 92 3.96 -8.51 21.45
N HIS A 93 3.39 -8.36 20.24
CA HIS A 93 2.78 -9.42 19.47
C HIS A 93 3.77 -10.55 19.15
N LEU A 94 4.99 -10.19 18.68
CA LEU A 94 6.04 -11.16 18.38
C LEU A 94 6.56 -11.87 19.64
N ARG A 95 6.70 -11.15 20.75
CA ARG A 95 7.10 -11.75 22.04
C ARG A 95 6.08 -12.78 22.54
N ALA A 96 4.80 -12.50 22.36
CA ALA A 96 3.75 -13.47 22.70
C ALA A 96 3.83 -14.76 21.87
N GLN A 97 4.47 -14.71 20.69
CA GLN A 97 4.76 -15.87 19.83
C GLN A 97 6.14 -16.51 20.11
N GLY A 98 6.85 -16.06 21.16
CA GLY A 98 8.17 -16.57 21.51
C GLY A 98 9.35 -15.93 20.78
N LEU A 99 9.13 -14.94 19.94
CA LEU A 99 10.19 -14.21 19.23
C LEU A 99 10.70 -13.03 20.07
N ARG A 100 12.02 -12.93 20.22
CA ARG A 100 12.65 -11.82 20.94
C ARG A 100 13.08 -10.75 19.97
N CYS A 101 12.50 -9.57 20.10
CA CYS A 101 12.90 -8.38 19.35
C CYS A 101 12.67 -7.13 20.20
N ASP A 102 13.26 -6.02 19.78
CA ASP A 102 13.00 -4.67 20.31
C ASP A 102 12.45 -3.75 19.20
N ALA A 103 12.00 -2.56 19.58
CA ALA A 103 11.41 -1.61 18.63
C ALA A 103 12.40 -1.07 17.60
N GLY A 104 13.73 -1.13 17.87
CA GLY A 104 14.76 -0.75 16.92
C GLY A 104 14.87 -1.73 15.73
N GLN A 105 14.37 -2.95 15.90
CA GLN A 105 14.37 -4.00 14.87
C GLN A 105 13.06 -4.07 14.07
N VAL A 106 12.13 -3.12 14.30
CA VAL A 106 10.84 -3.07 13.60
C VAL A 106 10.79 -1.86 12.69
N LEU A 107 10.55 -2.09 11.42
CA LEU A 107 10.29 -1.08 10.40
C LEU A 107 8.88 -1.27 9.84
N ILE A 108 8.07 -0.19 9.85
CA ILE A 108 6.75 -0.20 9.22
C ILE A 108 6.88 0.20 7.76
N THR A 109 6.42 -0.65 6.86
CA THR A 109 6.51 -0.45 5.42
C THR A 109 5.14 -0.24 4.79
N THR A 110 5.10 0.41 3.64
CA THR A 110 3.88 0.55 2.82
C THR A 110 3.69 -0.73 1.99
N GLY A 111 3.22 -1.77 2.65
CA GLY A 111 3.04 -3.09 2.05
C GLY A 111 4.33 -3.90 1.92
N SER A 112 4.19 -5.17 1.57
CA SER A 112 5.29 -6.14 1.46
C SER A 112 6.29 -5.81 0.35
N GLN A 113 5.86 -5.14 -0.72
CA GLN A 113 6.75 -4.78 -1.83
C GLN A 113 7.89 -3.87 -1.38
N GLN A 114 7.61 -2.88 -0.53
CA GLN A 114 8.66 -2.03 0.04
C GLN A 114 9.57 -2.83 0.96
N GLY A 115 9.03 -3.75 1.76
CA GLY A 115 9.85 -4.63 2.61
C GLY A 115 10.81 -5.48 1.79
N LEU A 116 10.36 -6.05 0.68
CA LEU A 116 11.18 -6.85 -0.23
C LEU A 116 12.25 -6.04 -0.97
N ASP A 117 11.98 -4.76 -1.24
CA ASP A 117 12.94 -3.87 -1.91
C ASP A 117 14.05 -3.40 -0.96
N LEU A 118 13.83 -3.47 0.34
CA LEU A 118 14.79 -3.04 1.38
C LEU A 118 15.72 -4.18 1.84
N VAL A 119 15.45 -5.43 1.53
CA VAL A 119 16.22 -6.62 1.92
C VAL A 119 17.05 -7.13 0.75
#